data_5b2e11fd8220d15200dbcbcd32b2bc61
#
_entry.id   5b2e11fd8220d15200dbcbcd32b2bc61
#
_cell.length_a   1.000
_cell.length_b   1.000
_cell.length_c   1.000
_cell.angle_alpha   90.00
_cell.angle_beta   90.00
_cell.angle_gamma   90.00
#
_symmetry.space_group_name_H-M   'P 1'
#
loop_
_entity.id
_entity.type
_entity.pdbx_description
1 polymer ?
#
loop_
_entity_poly.entity_id
_entity_poly.type
_entity_poly.pdbx_seq_one_letter_code
_entity_poly.pdbx_strand_id
1 'polypeptide(L)'
;MKKLLLISFVILISQLLQGCVFIDDVGNGIFGSVSGSGRVISERRTVGSFDRVSVLGSNNVSLVQGNEVSVDVNAYENLLPYLETYVEAGTLYVRYRPNTNVRNDNSLIRIRVPSLAGISVSGSGNIITETAFNFDRLEAVISGSGN
;
A
#
# COMPACT_ATOMS: atom_id res chain seq x y z
N MET A 1 -61.93 17.66 4.36
CA MET A 1 -60.65 18.20 4.89
C MET A 1 -59.73 17.10 5.40
N LYS A 2 -60.15 16.15 6.23
CA LYS A 2 -59.29 15.08 6.77
C LYS A 2 -58.68 14.13 5.74
N LYS A 3 -59.44 13.80 4.65
CA LYS A 3 -58.93 12.91 3.57
C LYS A 3 -57.87 13.57 2.67
N LEU A 4 -57.96 14.90 2.51
CA LEU A 4 -56.99 15.66 1.70
C LEU A 4 -55.62 15.78 2.45
N LEU A 5 -55.66 15.90 3.76
CA LEU A 5 -54.46 15.95 4.63
C LEU A 5 -53.69 14.59 4.65
N LEU A 6 -54.44 13.48 4.64
CA LEU A 6 -53.85 12.14 4.58
C LEU A 6 -53.14 11.86 3.24
N ILE A 7 -53.69 12.31 2.13
CA ILE A 7 -53.08 12.14 0.79
C ILE A 7 -51.81 13.00 0.70
N SER A 8 -51.84 14.23 1.23
CA SER A 8 -50.64 15.08 1.26
C SER A 8 -49.53 14.51 2.12
N PHE A 9 -49.83 13.84 3.23
CA PHE A 9 -48.85 13.20 4.11
C PHE A 9 -48.23 11.95 3.48
N VAL A 10 -49.00 11.15 2.73
CA VAL A 10 -48.48 9.98 2.01
C VAL A 10 -47.55 10.40 0.87
N ILE A 11 -47.87 11.49 0.16
CA ILE A 11 -47.00 12.00 -0.93
C ILE A 11 -45.69 12.57 -0.34
N LEU A 12 -45.75 13.20 0.82
CA LEU A 12 -44.53 13.73 1.48
C LEU A 12 -43.60 12.62 1.96
N ILE A 13 -44.13 11.49 2.42
CA ILE A 13 -43.33 10.32 2.84
C ILE A 13 -42.70 9.62 1.63
N SER A 14 -43.37 9.61 0.46
CA SER A 14 -42.81 9.00 -0.74
C SER A 14 -41.60 9.76 -1.32
N GLN A 15 -41.45 11.02 -1.00
CA GLN A 15 -40.30 11.85 -1.41
C GLN A 15 -39.05 11.62 -0.55
N LEU A 16 -39.21 11.05 0.65
CA LEU A 16 -38.09 10.74 1.56
C LEU A 16 -37.40 9.41 1.27
N LEU A 17 -37.94 8.60 0.36
CA LEU A 17 -37.41 7.28 -0.03
C LEU A 17 -36.59 7.28 -1.33
N GLN A 18 -36.33 8.46 -1.92
CA GLN A 18 -35.45 8.59 -3.08
C GLN A 18 -34.00 8.94 -2.72
N GLY A 19 -33.56 8.55 -1.56
CA GLY A 19 -32.14 8.39 -1.28
C GLY A 19 -31.67 7.13 -2.01
N CYS A 20 -31.37 7.21 -3.32
CA CYS A 20 -30.46 6.26 -3.94
C CYS A 20 -29.13 6.40 -3.22
N VAL A 21 -28.92 5.59 -2.20
CA VAL A 21 -27.59 5.23 -1.79
C VAL A 21 -27.00 4.48 -2.97
N PHE A 22 -26.22 5.15 -3.79
CA PHE A 22 -25.27 4.48 -4.67
C PHE A 22 -24.26 3.80 -3.73
N ILE A 23 -24.55 2.56 -3.38
CA ILE A 23 -23.55 1.65 -2.87
C ILE A 23 -22.84 1.14 -4.14
N ASP A 24 -21.98 2.00 -4.71
CA ASP A 24 -20.95 1.53 -5.59
C ASP A 24 -20.05 0.65 -4.75
N ASP A 25 -19.99 -0.62 -5.16
CA ASP A 25 -19.02 -1.61 -4.68
C ASP A 25 -19.31 -2.33 -3.34
N VAL A 26 -20.55 -2.84 -3.16
CA VAL A 26 -20.81 -3.94 -2.21
C VAL A 26 -20.56 -5.31 -2.89
N GLY A 27 -19.49 -5.41 -3.64
CA GLY A 27 -19.07 -6.67 -4.28
C GLY A 27 -17.82 -7.29 -3.66
N ASN A 28 -17.15 -6.61 -2.75
CA ASN A 28 -15.97 -7.14 -2.09
C ASN A 28 -16.27 -7.34 -0.61
N GLY A 29 -16.24 -8.59 -0.19
CA GLY A 29 -16.39 -8.96 1.21
C GLY A 29 -15.46 -8.16 2.12
N ILE A 30 -15.63 -8.29 3.43
CA ILE A 30 -14.93 -7.59 4.51
C ILE A 30 -13.37 -7.53 4.32
N PHE A 31 -12.85 -8.27 3.36
CA PHE A 31 -11.45 -8.27 2.89
C PHE A 31 -11.44 -7.94 1.40
N GLY A 32 -11.29 -6.66 1.05
CA GLY A 32 -11.18 -6.21 -0.34
C GLY A 32 -10.01 -6.89 -1.04
N SER A 33 -10.28 -7.57 -2.18
CA SER A 33 -9.25 -8.08 -3.06
C SER A 33 -9.07 -7.11 -4.22
N VAL A 34 -7.84 -6.60 -4.41
CA VAL A 34 -7.49 -5.70 -5.50
C VAL A 34 -6.53 -6.42 -6.44
N SER A 35 -6.90 -6.53 -7.71
CA SER A 35 -6.01 -7.08 -8.74
C SER A 35 -5.29 -5.96 -9.47
N GLY A 36 -3.97 -6.07 -9.56
CA GLY A 36 -3.16 -5.13 -10.33
C GLY A 36 -3.59 -5.09 -11.79
N SER A 37 -3.84 -3.89 -12.30
CA SER A 37 -4.27 -3.64 -13.66
C SER A 37 -3.94 -2.21 -14.11
N GLY A 38 -4.02 -1.97 -15.42
CA GLY A 38 -3.71 -0.68 -16.00
C GLY A 38 -2.24 -0.51 -16.34
N ARG A 39 -1.75 0.71 -16.34
CA ARG A 39 -0.35 1.02 -16.63
C ARG A 39 0.51 0.82 -15.41
N VAL A 40 1.74 0.40 -15.62
CA VAL A 40 2.78 0.49 -14.60
C VAL A 40 3.35 1.90 -14.62
N ILE A 41 3.32 2.56 -13.49
CA ILE A 41 3.88 3.90 -13.33
C ILE A 41 4.87 3.93 -12.18
N SER A 42 5.77 4.90 -12.23
CA SER A 42 6.76 5.15 -11.18
C SER A 42 6.35 6.37 -10.37
N GLU A 43 6.32 6.23 -9.06
CA GLU A 43 6.01 7.32 -8.13
C GLU A 43 7.12 7.46 -7.11
N ARG A 44 7.68 8.66 -6.99
CA ARG A 44 8.64 8.98 -5.92
C ARG A 44 7.92 9.31 -4.65
N ARG A 45 8.29 8.61 -3.58
CA ARG A 45 7.77 8.82 -2.23
C ARG A 45 8.68 9.75 -1.44
N THR A 46 8.09 10.76 -0.83
CA THR A 46 8.79 11.60 0.15
C THR A 46 8.72 10.94 1.50
N VAL A 47 9.86 10.56 2.05
CA VAL A 47 9.99 9.88 3.35
C VAL A 47 11.00 10.60 4.23
N GLY A 48 10.89 10.42 5.55
CA GLY A 48 11.89 10.88 6.50
C GLY A 48 13.21 10.09 6.40
N SER A 49 14.20 10.46 7.20
CA SER A 49 15.46 9.72 7.30
C SER A 49 15.24 8.36 7.97
N PHE A 50 15.91 7.33 7.48
CA PHE A 50 15.90 5.98 8.02
C PHE A 50 17.26 5.31 7.80
N ASP A 51 17.56 4.32 8.63
CA ASP A 51 18.71 3.44 8.51
C ASP A 51 18.32 1.96 8.50
N ARG A 52 17.03 1.67 8.59
CA ARG A 52 16.47 0.31 8.53
C ARG A 52 15.34 0.23 7.50
N VAL A 53 15.17 -0.94 6.90
CA VAL A 53 14.09 -1.24 5.95
C VAL A 53 13.33 -2.48 6.41
N SER A 54 12.01 -2.38 6.51
CA SER A 54 11.12 -3.48 6.86
C SER A 54 10.09 -3.70 5.75
N VAL A 55 10.10 -4.89 5.16
CA VAL A 55 9.17 -5.30 4.12
C VAL A 55 8.14 -6.25 4.72
N LEU A 56 6.87 -5.88 4.63
CA LEU A 56 5.75 -6.66 5.15
C LEU A 56 4.87 -7.16 4.01
N GLY A 57 4.58 -8.46 4.01
CA GLY A 57 3.76 -9.09 2.96
C GLY A 57 4.59 -9.61 1.78
N SER A 58 4.15 -9.34 0.55
CA SER A 58 4.74 -9.92 -0.67
C SER A 58 5.48 -8.91 -1.54
N ASN A 59 5.80 -7.74 -1.00
CA ASN A 59 6.44 -6.68 -1.77
C ASN A 59 7.90 -7.03 -2.10
N ASN A 60 8.35 -6.61 -3.29
CA ASN A 60 9.74 -6.75 -3.70
C ASN A 60 10.46 -5.40 -3.57
N VAL A 61 11.60 -5.42 -2.93
CA VAL A 61 12.43 -4.24 -2.70
C VAL A 61 13.80 -4.43 -3.34
N SER A 62 14.25 -3.41 -4.03
CA SER A 62 15.59 -3.30 -4.58
C SER A 62 16.35 -2.21 -3.84
N LEU A 63 17.50 -2.56 -3.30
CA LEU A 63 18.39 -1.65 -2.57
C LEU A 63 19.55 -1.21 -3.46
N VAL A 64 19.83 0.07 -3.44
CA VAL A 64 20.97 0.69 -4.15
C VAL A 64 21.76 1.54 -3.18
N GLN A 65 23.06 1.33 -3.06
CA GLN A 65 23.89 2.25 -2.31
C GLN A 65 24.13 3.54 -3.10
N GLY A 66 23.98 4.69 -2.45
CA GLY A 66 24.19 6.00 -3.07
C GLY A 66 24.10 7.13 -2.05
N ASN A 67 24.60 8.30 -2.42
CA ASN A 67 24.76 9.43 -1.49
C ASN A 67 23.43 10.11 -1.10
N GLU A 68 22.37 9.87 -1.85
CA GLU A 68 21.06 10.48 -1.61
C GLU A 68 20.02 9.43 -1.27
N VAL A 69 19.11 9.78 -0.37
CA VAL A 69 17.96 8.93 -0.04
C VAL A 69 16.85 9.13 -1.06
N SER A 70 16.41 8.06 -1.70
CA SER A 70 15.22 8.07 -2.53
C SER A 70 14.44 6.76 -2.39
N VAL A 71 13.12 6.86 -2.50
CA VAL A 71 12.19 5.73 -2.53
C VAL A 71 11.32 5.90 -3.76
N ASP A 72 11.54 5.06 -4.74
CA ASP A 72 10.79 5.05 -6.00
C ASP A 72 9.95 3.77 -6.07
N VAL A 73 8.64 3.92 -6.19
CA VAL A 73 7.67 2.82 -6.25
C VAL A 73 7.21 2.64 -7.69
N ASN A 74 7.46 1.47 -8.25
CA ASN A 74 6.95 1.07 -9.56
C ASN A 74 5.87 0.03 -9.35
N ALA A 75 4.64 0.33 -9.78
CA ALA A 75 3.51 -0.59 -9.64
C ALA A 75 2.41 -0.25 -10.66
N TYR A 76 1.43 -1.12 -10.78
CA TYR A 76 0.19 -0.77 -11.46
C TYR A 76 -0.45 0.45 -10.79
N GLU A 77 -0.94 1.40 -11.60
CA GLU A 77 -1.50 2.68 -11.10
C GLU A 77 -2.64 2.47 -10.10
N ASN A 78 -3.43 1.40 -10.25
CA ASN A 78 -4.52 1.08 -9.34
C ASN A 78 -4.06 0.47 -8.00
N LEU A 79 -2.81 0.00 -7.90
CA LEU A 79 -2.23 -0.54 -6.65
C LEU A 79 -1.54 0.54 -5.81
N LEU A 80 -1.05 1.61 -6.41
CA LEU A 80 -0.29 2.66 -5.72
C LEU A 80 -1.01 3.28 -4.51
N PRO A 81 -2.35 3.49 -4.52
CA PRO A 81 -3.06 4.01 -3.36
C PRO A 81 -3.08 3.06 -2.16
N TYR A 82 -2.85 1.77 -2.39
CA TYR A 82 -2.84 0.74 -1.34
C TYR A 82 -1.44 0.41 -0.85
N LEU A 83 -0.39 0.76 -1.61
CA LEU A 83 1.00 0.53 -1.24
C LEU A 83 1.49 1.68 -0.34
N GLU A 84 1.77 1.35 0.90
CA GLU A 84 2.24 2.29 1.92
C GLU A 84 3.75 2.22 2.06
N THR A 85 4.37 3.40 2.11
CA THR A 85 5.77 3.60 2.48
C THR A 85 5.84 4.70 3.53
N TYR A 86 6.27 4.39 4.73
CA TYR A 86 6.37 5.36 5.82
C TYR A 86 7.55 5.03 6.72
N VAL A 87 8.06 6.05 7.43
CA VAL A 87 9.15 5.90 8.38
C VAL A 87 8.63 6.02 9.80
N GLU A 88 8.96 5.05 10.63
CA GLU A 88 8.68 5.05 12.06
C GLU A 88 9.91 4.56 12.82
N ALA A 89 10.33 5.29 13.83
CA ALA A 89 11.51 4.98 14.66
C ALA A 89 12.78 4.62 13.84
N GLY A 90 13.05 5.38 12.76
CA GLY A 90 14.22 5.15 11.90
C GLY A 90 14.10 3.96 10.94
N THR A 91 12.96 3.29 10.89
CA THR A 91 12.68 2.18 9.99
C THR A 91 11.72 2.60 8.88
N LEU A 92 12.11 2.41 7.63
CA LEU A 92 11.20 2.52 6.48
C LEU A 92 10.39 1.25 6.37
N TYR A 93 9.09 1.36 6.52
CA TYR A 93 8.14 0.28 6.30
C TYR A 93 7.60 0.32 4.87
N VAL A 94 7.57 -0.84 4.24
CA VAL A 94 6.98 -1.08 2.92
C VAL A 94 5.92 -2.16 3.06
N ARG A 95 4.66 -1.82 2.80
CA ARG A 95 3.56 -2.79 2.89
C ARG A 95 2.37 -2.37 2.05
N TYR A 96 1.49 -3.28 1.78
CA TYR A 96 0.13 -2.93 1.42
C TYR A 96 -0.69 -2.57 2.67
N ARG A 97 -1.68 -1.73 2.48
CA ARG A 97 -2.62 -1.34 3.55
C ARG A 97 -3.21 -2.60 4.21
N PRO A 98 -3.34 -2.63 5.55
CA PRO A 98 -3.94 -3.77 6.24
C PRO A 98 -5.30 -4.16 5.66
N ASN A 99 -5.61 -5.45 5.65
CA ASN A 99 -6.83 -6.01 5.10
C ASN A 99 -7.02 -5.84 3.58
N THR A 100 -5.96 -5.51 2.84
CA THR A 100 -5.97 -5.49 1.39
C THR A 100 -5.33 -6.78 0.87
N ASN A 101 -6.13 -7.61 0.18
CA ASN A 101 -5.60 -8.79 -0.51
C ASN A 101 -5.26 -8.39 -1.96
N VAL A 102 -3.96 -8.30 -2.25
CA VAL A 102 -3.47 -7.89 -3.58
C VAL A 102 -3.20 -9.13 -4.42
N ARG A 103 -3.69 -9.10 -5.66
CA ARG A 103 -3.44 -10.10 -6.70
C ARG A 103 -2.79 -9.47 -7.90
N ASN A 104 -2.11 -10.26 -8.72
CA ASN A 104 -1.40 -9.78 -9.91
C ASN A 104 -0.49 -8.59 -9.58
N ASP A 105 0.28 -8.72 -8.49
CA ASP A 105 1.22 -7.70 -8.05
C ASP A 105 2.50 -7.77 -8.88
N ASN A 106 2.91 -6.62 -9.41
CA ASN A 106 4.19 -6.44 -10.08
C ASN A 106 5.00 -5.30 -9.44
N SER A 107 4.67 -4.94 -8.20
CA SER A 107 5.33 -3.84 -7.53
C SER A 107 6.82 -4.11 -7.30
N LEU A 108 7.62 -3.10 -7.54
CA LEU A 108 9.04 -3.04 -7.22
C LEU A 108 9.33 -1.70 -6.56
N ILE A 109 9.80 -1.76 -5.34
CA ILE A 109 10.17 -0.57 -4.58
C ILE A 109 11.70 -0.44 -4.61
N ARG A 110 12.19 0.59 -5.30
CA ARG A 110 13.61 0.87 -5.38
C ARG A 110 13.99 1.89 -4.32
N ILE A 111 14.89 1.49 -3.43
CA ILE A 111 15.35 2.29 -2.31
C ILE A 111 16.83 2.59 -2.50
N ARG A 112 17.18 3.87 -2.56
CA ARG A 112 18.57 4.33 -2.55
C ARG A 112 18.89 4.93 -1.20
N VAL A 113 20.01 4.53 -0.61
CA VAL A 113 20.48 5.02 0.69
C VAL A 113 22.00 5.01 0.76
N PRO A 114 22.62 5.88 1.56
CA PRO A 114 24.08 5.85 1.76
C PRO A 114 24.54 4.64 2.60
N SER A 115 23.75 4.26 3.59
CA SER A 115 24.06 3.14 4.49
C SER A 115 22.77 2.55 5.06
N LEU A 116 22.86 1.31 5.53
CA LEU A 116 21.80 0.62 6.26
C LEU A 116 22.38 -0.10 7.47
N ALA A 117 21.67 -0.04 8.59
CA ALA A 117 21.97 -0.79 9.81
C ALA A 117 21.14 -2.08 9.91
N GLY A 118 19.96 -2.15 9.25
CA GLY A 118 19.10 -3.33 9.32
C GLY A 118 18.16 -3.47 8.15
N ILE A 119 17.83 -4.73 7.85
CA ILE A 119 16.80 -5.12 6.91
C ILE A 119 15.94 -6.22 7.53
N SER A 120 14.64 -6.19 7.27
CA SER A 120 13.73 -7.25 7.67
C SER A 120 12.69 -7.55 6.61
N VAL A 121 12.36 -8.84 6.47
CA VAL A 121 11.27 -9.33 5.61
C VAL A 121 10.33 -10.14 6.48
N SER A 122 9.06 -9.80 6.47
CA SER A 122 8.00 -10.57 7.11
C SER A 122 6.93 -10.91 6.09
N GLY A 123 6.91 -12.17 5.66
CA GLY A 123 6.02 -12.68 4.62
C GLY A 123 6.76 -13.34 3.47
N SER A 124 6.32 -13.10 2.24
CA SER A 124 6.89 -13.69 1.01
C SER A 124 7.59 -12.68 0.10
N GLY A 125 7.79 -11.46 0.58
CA GLY A 125 8.51 -10.42 -0.14
C GLY A 125 10.01 -10.72 -0.26
N ASN A 126 10.69 -9.99 -1.14
CA ASN A 126 12.13 -10.15 -1.34
C ASN A 126 12.84 -8.80 -1.20
N ILE A 127 14.05 -8.84 -0.66
CA ILE A 127 14.98 -7.71 -0.68
C ILE A 127 16.21 -8.15 -1.46
N ILE A 128 16.50 -7.44 -2.55
CA ILE A 128 17.70 -7.65 -3.36
C ILE A 128 18.57 -6.39 -3.36
N THR A 129 19.87 -6.54 -3.47
CA THR A 129 20.81 -5.44 -3.69
C THR A 129 21.22 -5.39 -5.15
N GLU A 130 21.08 -4.23 -5.80
CA GLU A 130 21.56 -4.04 -7.18
C GLU A 130 23.03 -3.64 -7.23
N THR A 131 23.57 -3.13 -6.12
CA THR A 131 24.97 -2.73 -5.98
C THR A 131 25.57 -3.39 -4.76
N ALA A 132 26.89 -3.51 -4.75
CA ALA A 132 27.60 -3.87 -3.53
C ALA A 132 27.34 -2.79 -2.45
N PHE A 133 27.00 -3.23 -1.24
CA PHE A 133 26.87 -2.38 -0.08
C PHE A 133 28.07 -2.56 0.84
N ASN A 134 28.63 -1.46 1.30
CA ASN A 134 29.63 -1.47 2.36
C ASN A 134 28.90 -1.29 3.70
N PHE A 135 28.95 -2.30 4.53
CA PHE A 135 28.39 -2.28 5.88
C PHE A 135 29.49 -2.46 6.90
N ASP A 136 29.49 -1.66 7.94
CA ASP A 136 30.24 -1.99 9.15
C ASP A 136 29.55 -3.13 9.91
N ARG A 137 28.22 -3.08 9.95
CA ARG A 137 27.36 -4.09 10.54
C ARG A 137 25.97 -4.01 9.89
N LEU A 138 25.41 -5.15 9.50
CA LEU A 138 24.05 -5.27 9.03
C LEU A 138 23.31 -6.32 9.86
N GLU A 139 22.16 -5.97 10.42
CA GLU A 139 21.21 -6.90 10.98
C GLU A 139 20.21 -7.31 9.90
N ALA A 140 20.09 -8.60 9.62
CA ALA A 140 19.13 -9.12 8.66
C ALA A 140 18.19 -10.13 9.34
N VAL A 141 16.88 -9.91 9.23
CA VAL A 141 15.84 -10.76 9.81
C VAL A 141 14.85 -11.18 8.73
N ILE A 142 14.64 -12.49 8.58
CA ILE A 142 13.64 -13.02 7.66
C ILE A 142 12.65 -13.86 8.47
N SER A 143 11.36 -13.53 8.35
CA SER A 143 10.26 -14.26 8.95
C SER A 143 9.24 -14.58 7.87
N GLY A 144 9.24 -15.81 7.38
CA GLY A 144 8.39 -16.26 6.29
C GLY A 144 9.16 -16.93 5.16
N SER A 145 8.65 -16.85 3.94
CA SER A 145 9.21 -17.49 2.73
C SER A 145 9.93 -16.50 1.81
N GLY A 146 10.17 -15.29 2.26
CA GLY A 146 10.92 -14.27 1.51
C GLY A 146 12.43 -14.51 1.48
N ASN A 147 13.13 -13.73 0.62
CA ASN A 147 14.60 -13.79 0.46
C ASN A 147 15.18 -12.38 0.57
#